data_e9025e85ddb859cdfbb4a4ecc4156da3
#
_entry.id   e9025e85ddb859cdfbb4a4ecc4156da3
#
_cell.length_a   1.000
_cell.length_b   1.000
_cell.length_c   1.000
_cell.angle_alpha   90.00
_cell.angle_beta   90.00
_cell.angle_gamma   90.00
#
_symmetry.space_group_name_H-M   'P 1'
#
loop_
_entity.id
_entity.type
_entity.pdbx_description
1 polymer ?
#
loop_
_entity_poly.entity_id
_entity_poly.type
_entity_poly.pdbx_seq_one_letter_code
_entity_poly.pdbx_strand_id
1 'polypeptide(L)'
;MTTWRRHFFSSRTSVRTTWKFRLGIVALLAVAVLLSKPMWVPLIGESLVCERNAAPSDALLIENFDPQYLLFERAEALARAGTAPRVLAHVRIDSEPGVPNPVSRGIVDVMARQARLAAWDVIAIRHTEPISLNAALQIRDRLVADRVTSVVVVTPGFRSRRSALVYGAVLGKAGISVRCEPVFGLVTPERWTDTWHGIQDVAQEFLKLQYYRLYVMPFVWGGRQGERAS
;
A
#
# COMPACT_ATOMS: atom_id res chain seq x y z
N MET A 1 34.87 27.41 56.28
CA MET A 1 35.15 26.76 54.96
C MET A 1 34.27 25.52 54.77
N THR A 2 32.94 25.57 54.80
CA THR A 2 32.10 24.32 54.80
C THR A 2 30.74 24.47 54.09
N THR A 3 30.51 25.52 53.32
CA THR A 3 29.19 25.74 52.65
C THR A 3 29.16 25.38 51.17
N TRP A 4 30.30 25.19 50.52
CA TRP A 4 30.38 24.95 49.05
C TRP A 4 30.03 23.52 48.62
N ARG A 5 30.19 22.52 49.49
CA ARG A 5 29.89 21.09 49.15
C ARG A 5 28.40 20.78 49.03
N ARG A 6 27.51 21.56 49.64
CA ARG A 6 26.05 21.30 49.58
C ARG A 6 25.38 21.73 48.28
N HIS A 7 25.97 22.57 47.48
CA HIS A 7 25.39 23.01 46.21
C HIS A 7 25.70 22.09 45.02
N PHE A 8 26.73 21.27 45.08
CA PHE A 8 27.19 20.46 43.96
C PHE A 8 26.97 18.95 44.12
N PHE A 9 26.61 18.45 45.29
CA PHE A 9 26.39 17.02 45.53
C PHE A 9 25.08 16.80 46.29
N SER A 10 24.02 16.49 45.50
CA SER A 10 22.78 15.96 46.04
C SER A 10 22.89 14.43 46.04
N SER A 11 22.89 13.78 47.23
CA SER A 11 22.77 12.33 47.33
C SER A 11 21.33 11.93 46.98
N ARG A 12 21.08 11.59 45.68
CA ARG A 12 19.84 10.92 45.29
C ARG A 12 19.93 9.47 45.75
N THR A 13 19.11 9.09 46.68
CA THR A 13 18.80 7.69 46.97
C THR A 13 18.15 7.10 45.72
N SER A 14 18.93 6.44 44.87
CA SER A 14 18.39 5.74 43.69
C SER A 14 17.72 4.46 44.19
N VAL A 15 16.39 4.41 44.15
CA VAL A 15 15.62 3.19 44.37
C VAL A 15 15.91 2.27 43.21
N ARG A 16 16.79 1.29 43.38
CA ARG A 16 17.04 0.26 42.36
C ARG A 16 15.92 -0.76 42.39
N THR A 17 15.12 -0.82 41.34
CA THR A 17 14.10 -1.84 41.14
C THR A 17 14.72 -3.22 41.06
N THR A 18 14.18 -4.18 41.81
CA THR A 18 14.65 -5.57 41.79
C THR A 18 14.33 -6.22 40.43
N TRP A 19 15.14 -7.20 40.05
CA TRP A 19 14.89 -8.00 38.84
C TRP A 19 13.48 -8.61 38.80
N LYS A 20 13.00 -9.13 39.91
CA LYS A 20 11.65 -9.69 40.07
C LYS A 20 10.55 -8.66 39.80
N PHE A 21 10.72 -7.42 40.25
CA PHE A 21 9.77 -6.33 39.98
C PHE A 21 9.75 -5.96 38.48
N ARG A 22 10.91 -5.90 37.83
CA ARG A 22 10.99 -5.65 36.38
C ARG A 22 10.32 -6.74 35.57
N LEU A 23 10.53 -8.02 35.91
CA LEU A 23 9.83 -9.15 35.32
C LEU A 23 8.33 -9.07 35.52
N GLY A 24 7.87 -8.70 36.71
CA GLY A 24 6.46 -8.51 36.99
C GLY A 24 5.81 -7.43 36.09
N ILE A 25 6.50 -6.30 35.90
CA ILE A 25 6.03 -5.25 34.97
C ILE A 25 5.97 -5.75 33.54
N VAL A 26 7.02 -6.44 33.06
CA VAL A 26 7.03 -7.00 31.71
C VAL A 26 5.90 -8.02 31.51
N ALA A 27 5.67 -8.90 32.49
CA ALA A 27 4.57 -9.86 32.45
C ALA A 27 3.20 -9.16 32.39
N LEU A 28 3.01 -8.14 33.25
CA LEU A 28 1.77 -7.36 33.27
C LEU A 28 1.52 -6.66 31.92
N LEU A 29 2.54 -6.03 31.34
CA LEU A 29 2.45 -5.39 30.02
C LEU A 29 2.14 -6.41 28.93
N ALA A 30 2.78 -7.57 28.95
CA ALA A 30 2.50 -8.64 27.99
C ALA A 30 1.04 -9.11 28.07
N VAL A 31 0.53 -9.31 29.29
CA VAL A 31 -0.89 -9.66 29.51
C VAL A 31 -1.82 -8.54 28.99
N ALA A 32 -1.51 -7.28 29.29
CA ALA A 32 -2.31 -6.15 28.82
C ALA A 32 -2.34 -6.06 27.29
N VAL A 33 -1.19 -6.28 26.60
CA VAL A 33 -1.12 -6.33 25.14
C VAL A 33 -1.94 -7.50 24.57
N LEU A 34 -1.88 -8.68 25.19
CA LEU A 34 -2.66 -9.84 24.75
C LEU A 34 -4.17 -9.61 24.94
N LEU A 35 -4.58 -9.07 26.08
CA LEU A 35 -6.00 -8.78 26.34
C LEU A 35 -6.55 -7.66 25.45
N SER A 36 -5.72 -6.70 25.07
CA SER A 36 -6.11 -5.62 24.15
C SER A 36 -6.01 -5.99 22.66
N LYS A 37 -5.57 -7.21 22.31
CA LYS A 37 -5.43 -7.69 20.92
C LYS A 37 -6.66 -7.39 20.04
N PRO A 38 -7.91 -7.64 20.48
CA PRO A 38 -9.10 -7.36 19.67
C PRO A 38 -9.29 -5.87 19.30
N MET A 39 -8.64 -4.96 20.01
CA MET A 39 -8.72 -3.53 19.76
C MET A 39 -7.64 -3.05 18.78
N TRP A 40 -6.37 -3.36 19.05
CA TRP A 40 -5.27 -2.82 18.24
C TRP A 40 -5.03 -3.57 16.92
N VAL A 41 -5.39 -4.86 16.84
CA VAL A 41 -5.20 -5.64 15.61
C VAL A 41 -6.01 -5.05 14.45
N PRO A 42 -7.34 -4.86 14.56
CA PRO A 42 -8.11 -4.22 13.49
C PRO A 42 -7.62 -2.80 13.20
N LEU A 43 -7.34 -1.98 14.23
CA LEU A 43 -6.89 -0.59 14.05
C LEU A 43 -5.62 -0.50 13.19
N ILE A 44 -4.63 -1.35 13.45
CA ILE A 44 -3.40 -1.38 12.64
C ILE A 44 -3.71 -1.86 11.23
N GLY A 45 -4.45 -2.95 11.08
CA GLY A 45 -4.83 -3.51 9.79
C GLY A 45 -5.58 -2.49 8.92
N GLU A 46 -6.63 -1.87 9.47
CA GLU A 46 -7.46 -0.86 8.79
C GLU A 46 -6.68 0.42 8.45
N SER A 47 -5.66 0.77 9.24
CA SER A 47 -4.81 1.94 8.94
C SER A 47 -4.09 1.82 7.60
N LEU A 48 -3.95 0.61 7.06
CA LEU A 48 -3.33 0.29 5.77
C LEU A 48 -4.33 0.16 4.63
N VAL A 49 -5.62 0.22 4.93
CA VAL A 49 -6.70 0.02 3.95
C VAL A 49 -7.25 1.37 3.50
N CYS A 50 -7.45 1.51 2.19
CA CYS A 50 -8.16 2.66 1.63
C CYS A 50 -9.66 2.56 1.91
N GLU A 51 -10.35 3.68 1.85
CA GLU A 51 -11.80 3.67 1.79
C GLU A 51 -12.27 3.00 0.48
N ARG A 52 -13.10 1.96 0.62
CA ARG A 52 -13.65 1.24 -0.53
C ARG A 52 -14.63 2.13 -1.28
N ASN A 53 -14.34 2.37 -2.54
CA ASN A 53 -15.20 3.13 -3.43
C ASN A 53 -15.04 2.62 -4.87
N ALA A 54 -15.96 1.77 -5.31
CA ALA A 54 -16.01 1.22 -6.65
C ALA A 54 -17.17 1.79 -7.48
N ALA A 55 -17.43 3.09 -7.36
CA ALA A 55 -18.45 3.76 -8.17
C ALA A 55 -18.12 3.72 -9.67
N PRO A 56 -19.12 3.90 -10.55
CA PRO A 56 -18.92 3.89 -12.01
C PRO A 56 -17.76 4.76 -12.47
N SER A 57 -16.93 4.22 -13.34
CA SER A 57 -15.65 4.80 -13.80
C SER A 57 -15.38 4.42 -15.24
N ASP A 58 -14.42 5.10 -15.90
CA ASP A 58 -14.05 4.81 -17.29
C ASP A 58 -13.20 3.54 -17.40
N ALA A 59 -12.44 3.22 -16.35
CA ALA A 59 -11.55 2.05 -16.35
C ALA A 59 -11.40 1.41 -14.96
N LEU A 60 -11.11 0.11 -14.94
CA LEU A 60 -10.55 -0.63 -13.81
C LEU A 60 -9.05 -0.79 -14.05
N LEU A 61 -8.23 -0.53 -13.04
CA LEU A 61 -6.80 -0.77 -13.06
C LEU A 61 -6.45 -1.87 -12.06
N ILE A 62 -6.01 -3.02 -12.53
CA ILE A 62 -5.49 -4.09 -11.68
C ILE A 62 -4.05 -3.76 -11.32
N GLU A 63 -3.77 -3.57 -10.04
CA GLU A 63 -2.41 -3.34 -9.53
C GLU A 63 -1.64 -4.66 -9.42
N ASN A 64 -0.84 -4.96 -10.43
CA ASN A 64 -0.19 -6.26 -10.62
C ASN A 64 1.33 -6.21 -10.38
N PHE A 65 1.78 -5.63 -9.25
CA PHE A 65 3.20 -5.72 -8.85
C PHE A 65 3.59 -7.15 -8.42
N ASP A 66 2.71 -7.79 -7.66
CA ASP A 66 2.79 -9.20 -7.27
C ASP A 66 1.54 -9.90 -7.79
N PRO A 67 1.64 -10.85 -8.72
CA PRO A 67 0.49 -11.49 -9.34
C PRO A 67 -0.41 -12.18 -8.30
N GLN A 68 -1.66 -11.75 -8.18
CA GLN A 68 -2.66 -12.31 -7.29
C GLN A 68 -3.98 -12.55 -8.05
N TYR A 69 -4.39 -13.80 -8.15
CA TYR A 69 -5.61 -14.19 -8.85
C TYR A 69 -6.87 -13.44 -8.37
N LEU A 70 -6.99 -13.24 -7.04
CA LEU A 70 -8.15 -12.56 -6.45
C LEU A 70 -8.38 -11.14 -6.98
N LEU A 71 -7.33 -10.44 -7.42
CA LEU A 71 -7.47 -9.11 -8.03
C LEU A 71 -8.19 -9.19 -9.37
N PHE A 72 -7.87 -10.20 -10.17
CA PHE A 72 -8.51 -10.44 -11.48
C PHE A 72 -9.95 -10.89 -11.31
N GLU A 73 -10.22 -11.78 -10.37
CA GLU A 73 -11.58 -12.21 -10.02
C GLU A 73 -12.45 -11.02 -9.56
N ARG A 74 -11.89 -10.15 -8.70
CA ARG A 74 -12.61 -8.94 -8.27
C ARG A 74 -12.83 -7.95 -9.41
N ALA A 75 -11.83 -7.75 -10.26
CA ALA A 75 -11.95 -6.87 -11.43
C ALA A 75 -13.02 -7.38 -12.39
N GLU A 76 -13.10 -8.69 -12.61
CA GLU A 76 -14.13 -9.33 -13.43
C GLU A 76 -15.53 -9.09 -12.84
N ALA A 77 -15.71 -9.31 -11.53
CA ALA A 77 -16.98 -9.07 -10.87
C ALA A 77 -17.44 -7.60 -10.99
N LEU A 78 -16.50 -6.64 -10.87
CA LEU A 78 -16.79 -5.21 -11.07
C LEU A 78 -17.11 -4.90 -12.53
N ALA A 79 -16.39 -5.46 -13.48
CA ALA A 79 -16.65 -5.27 -14.91
C ALA A 79 -18.03 -5.81 -15.30
N ARG A 80 -18.37 -7.02 -14.82
CA ARG A 80 -19.69 -7.63 -15.02
C ARG A 80 -20.83 -6.81 -14.39
N ALA A 81 -20.56 -6.18 -13.24
CA ALA A 81 -21.51 -5.26 -12.60
C ALA A 81 -21.64 -3.91 -13.34
N GLY A 82 -20.91 -3.69 -14.43
CA GLY A 82 -20.93 -2.44 -15.21
C GLY A 82 -20.19 -1.28 -14.54
N THR A 83 -19.31 -1.55 -13.58
CA THR A 83 -18.52 -0.50 -12.88
C THR A 83 -17.61 0.24 -13.85
N ALA A 84 -17.02 -0.43 -14.83
CA ALA A 84 -16.24 0.21 -15.89
C ALA A 84 -16.20 -0.66 -17.16
N PRO A 85 -16.18 -0.03 -18.35
CA PRO A 85 -16.15 -0.75 -19.62
C PRO A 85 -14.77 -1.30 -19.99
N ARG A 86 -13.70 -0.82 -19.34
CA ARG A 86 -12.32 -1.17 -19.67
C ARG A 86 -11.61 -1.74 -18.45
N VAL A 87 -10.86 -2.83 -18.64
CA VAL A 87 -10.00 -3.41 -17.62
C VAL A 87 -8.55 -3.30 -18.08
N LEU A 88 -7.70 -2.73 -17.25
CA LEU A 88 -6.27 -2.52 -17.51
C LEU A 88 -5.46 -3.28 -16.47
N ALA A 89 -4.41 -3.96 -16.89
CA ALA A 89 -3.44 -4.57 -15.97
C ALA A 89 -2.03 -4.11 -16.35
N HIS A 90 -1.25 -3.65 -15.38
CA HIS A 90 0.13 -3.32 -15.69
C HIS A 90 1.04 -4.54 -15.67
N VAL A 91 2.01 -4.58 -16.58
CA VAL A 91 2.99 -5.65 -16.72
C VAL A 91 4.39 -5.05 -16.82
N ARG A 92 5.35 -5.68 -16.16
CA ARG A 92 6.75 -5.26 -16.16
C ARG A 92 7.36 -5.39 -17.54
N ILE A 93 8.19 -4.40 -17.91
CA ILE A 93 9.13 -4.46 -19.05
C ILE A 93 10.51 -4.80 -18.50
N ASP A 94 11.24 -5.71 -19.15
CA ASP A 94 12.62 -6.01 -18.74
C ASP A 94 13.66 -5.18 -19.51
N SER A 95 13.86 -5.46 -20.79
CA SER A 95 15.02 -4.96 -21.53
C SER A 95 14.67 -4.08 -22.72
N GLU A 96 13.58 -4.35 -23.42
CA GLU A 96 13.18 -3.57 -24.59
C GLU A 96 12.07 -2.57 -24.26
N PRO A 97 12.23 -1.29 -24.64
CA PRO A 97 11.21 -0.29 -24.38
C PRO A 97 9.87 -0.64 -25.03
N GLY A 98 8.82 -0.71 -24.24
CA GLY A 98 7.46 -0.95 -24.71
C GLY A 98 7.05 -2.42 -24.89
N VAL A 99 7.99 -3.37 -24.76
CA VAL A 99 7.69 -4.80 -24.86
C VAL A 99 7.53 -5.39 -23.47
N PRO A 100 6.34 -5.91 -23.10
CA PRO A 100 6.13 -6.56 -21.81
C PRO A 100 7.00 -7.80 -21.66
N ASN A 101 7.52 -8.06 -20.45
CA ASN A 101 8.19 -9.31 -20.12
C ASN A 101 7.27 -10.51 -20.45
N PRO A 102 7.72 -11.48 -21.29
CA PRO A 102 6.87 -12.58 -21.75
C PRO A 102 6.32 -13.44 -20.62
N VAL A 103 7.11 -13.67 -19.56
CA VAL A 103 6.70 -14.47 -18.40
C VAL A 103 5.63 -13.71 -17.60
N SER A 104 5.87 -12.45 -17.27
CA SER A 104 4.90 -11.61 -16.55
C SER A 104 3.62 -11.45 -17.36
N ARG A 105 3.70 -11.29 -18.67
CA ARG A 105 2.56 -11.24 -19.57
C ARG A 105 1.79 -12.56 -19.56
N GLY A 106 2.47 -13.69 -19.68
CA GLY A 106 1.87 -15.02 -19.66
C GLY A 106 1.13 -15.31 -18.34
N ILE A 107 1.68 -14.89 -17.20
CA ILE A 107 1.01 -15.01 -15.89
C ILE A 107 -0.29 -14.21 -15.89
N VAL A 108 -0.27 -12.97 -16.33
CA VAL A 108 -1.47 -12.10 -16.39
C VAL A 108 -2.51 -12.69 -17.35
N ASP A 109 -2.09 -13.20 -18.53
CA ASP A 109 -2.98 -13.85 -19.48
C ASP A 109 -3.68 -15.08 -18.89
N VAL A 110 -2.97 -15.90 -18.09
CA VAL A 110 -3.55 -17.06 -17.39
C VAL A 110 -4.56 -16.63 -16.34
N MET A 111 -4.20 -15.64 -15.51
CA MET A 111 -5.09 -15.11 -14.46
C MET A 111 -6.36 -14.49 -15.03
N ALA A 112 -6.22 -13.67 -16.09
CA ALA A 112 -7.34 -13.04 -16.76
C ALA A 112 -8.32 -14.09 -17.36
N ARG A 113 -7.78 -15.12 -18.03
CA ARG A 113 -8.60 -16.23 -18.56
C ARG A 113 -9.29 -17.02 -17.47
N GLN A 114 -8.56 -17.33 -16.37
CA GLN A 114 -9.13 -18.07 -15.24
C GLN A 114 -10.23 -17.25 -14.54
N ALA A 115 -10.07 -15.95 -14.42
CA ALA A 115 -11.08 -15.03 -13.91
C ALA A 115 -12.22 -14.77 -14.91
N ARG A 116 -12.11 -15.25 -16.16
CA ARG A 116 -13.09 -15.06 -17.24
C ARG A 116 -13.29 -13.60 -17.63
N LEU A 117 -12.23 -12.79 -17.54
CA LEU A 117 -12.24 -11.43 -18.08
C LEU A 117 -12.51 -11.46 -19.59
N ALA A 118 -13.61 -10.83 -20.03
CA ALA A 118 -14.01 -10.84 -21.43
C ALA A 118 -13.07 -10.02 -22.31
N ALA A 119 -12.61 -8.87 -21.82
CA ALA A 119 -11.66 -7.98 -22.49
C ALA A 119 -10.80 -7.26 -21.46
N TRP A 120 -9.52 -7.12 -21.76
CA TRP A 120 -8.56 -6.41 -20.93
C TRP A 120 -7.33 -5.99 -21.74
N ASP A 121 -6.69 -4.90 -21.31
CA ASP A 121 -5.51 -4.33 -21.96
C ASP A 121 -4.32 -4.35 -21.01
N VAL A 122 -3.11 -4.40 -21.57
CA VAL A 122 -1.86 -4.34 -20.81
C VAL A 122 -1.26 -2.94 -20.87
N ILE A 123 -0.80 -2.47 -19.72
CA ILE A 123 0.08 -1.31 -19.61
C ILE A 123 1.49 -1.80 -19.30
N ALA A 124 2.41 -1.65 -20.26
CA ALA A 124 3.80 -2.00 -20.08
C ALA A 124 4.51 -0.94 -19.21
N ILE A 125 5.08 -1.33 -18.08
CA ILE A 125 5.74 -0.41 -17.14
C ILE A 125 7.17 -0.85 -16.79
N ARG A 126 8.06 0.11 -16.61
CA ARG A 126 9.41 -0.11 -16.05
C ARG A 126 9.35 -0.05 -14.53
N HIS A 127 9.93 -1.05 -13.89
CA HIS A 127 10.10 -1.06 -12.44
C HIS A 127 11.36 -0.26 -12.06
N THR A 128 11.20 1.04 -11.85
CA THR A 128 12.25 1.95 -11.38
C THR A 128 11.88 2.47 -9.99
N GLU A 129 12.85 2.52 -9.09
CA GLU A 129 12.60 3.03 -7.74
C GLU A 129 12.34 4.55 -7.72
N PRO A 130 11.42 5.05 -6.91
CA PRO A 130 10.43 4.34 -6.10
C PRO A 130 9.35 3.68 -6.98
N ILE A 131 9.21 2.34 -6.90
CA ILE A 131 8.43 1.55 -7.88
C ILE A 131 7.00 2.07 -8.05
N SER A 132 6.23 2.21 -6.96
CA SER A 132 4.81 2.62 -7.07
C SER A 132 4.65 4.02 -7.66
N LEU A 133 5.55 4.96 -7.34
CA LEU A 133 5.51 6.32 -7.90
C LEU A 133 5.80 6.32 -9.41
N ASN A 134 6.88 5.64 -9.81
CA ASN A 134 7.26 5.58 -11.21
C ASN A 134 6.28 4.77 -12.06
N ALA A 135 5.66 3.73 -11.51
CA ALA A 135 4.56 3.02 -12.13
C ALA A 135 3.34 3.94 -12.33
N ALA A 136 2.93 4.68 -11.28
CA ALA A 136 1.80 5.60 -11.36
C ALA A 136 2.01 6.69 -12.41
N LEU A 137 3.24 7.19 -12.58
CA LEU A 137 3.57 8.17 -13.64
C LEU A 137 3.38 7.57 -15.05
N GLN A 138 3.88 6.37 -15.29
CA GLN A 138 3.75 5.68 -16.58
C GLN A 138 2.28 5.32 -16.87
N ILE A 139 1.54 4.87 -15.86
CA ILE A 139 0.10 4.58 -15.97
C ILE A 139 -0.68 5.87 -16.24
N ARG A 140 -0.35 6.98 -15.59
CA ARG A 140 -0.94 8.30 -15.88
C ARG A 140 -0.81 8.65 -17.37
N ASP A 141 0.39 8.52 -17.92
CA ASP A 141 0.65 8.90 -19.30
C ASP A 141 -0.21 8.08 -20.27
N ARG A 142 -0.40 6.80 -19.99
CA ARG A 142 -1.30 5.93 -20.76
C ARG A 142 -2.78 6.33 -20.58
N LEU A 143 -3.24 6.57 -19.35
CA LEU A 143 -4.63 6.94 -19.09
C LEU A 143 -4.99 8.29 -19.72
N VAL A 144 -4.07 9.25 -19.71
CA VAL A 144 -4.24 10.56 -20.38
C VAL A 144 -4.34 10.38 -21.90
N ALA A 145 -3.46 9.57 -22.49
CA ALA A 145 -3.52 9.26 -23.92
C ALA A 145 -4.85 8.59 -24.32
N ASP A 146 -5.38 7.74 -23.45
CA ASP A 146 -6.65 7.04 -23.63
C ASP A 146 -7.88 7.91 -23.25
N ARG A 147 -7.68 9.16 -22.83
CA ARG A 147 -8.72 10.11 -22.38
C ARG A 147 -9.58 9.60 -21.23
N VAL A 148 -8.99 8.79 -20.35
CA VAL A 148 -9.64 8.30 -19.13
C VAL A 148 -9.72 9.43 -18.12
N THR A 149 -10.90 9.67 -17.54
CA THR A 149 -11.14 10.72 -16.54
C THR A 149 -11.39 10.15 -15.14
N SER A 150 -11.69 8.85 -15.03
CA SER A 150 -11.95 8.18 -13.78
C SER A 150 -11.47 6.73 -13.82
N VAL A 151 -10.85 6.27 -12.72
CA VAL A 151 -10.30 4.91 -12.60
C VAL A 151 -10.55 4.32 -11.21
N VAL A 152 -10.96 3.05 -11.17
CA VAL A 152 -10.96 2.25 -9.93
C VAL A 152 -9.71 1.40 -9.90
N VAL A 153 -8.88 1.58 -8.89
CA VAL A 153 -7.66 0.79 -8.66
C VAL A 153 -8.02 -0.42 -7.80
N VAL A 154 -7.94 -1.60 -8.38
CA VAL A 154 -8.12 -2.90 -7.71
C VAL A 154 -6.76 -3.34 -7.20
N THR A 155 -6.58 -3.40 -5.88
CA THR A 155 -5.28 -3.52 -5.22
C THR A 155 -5.33 -4.46 -4.02
N PRO A 156 -4.21 -5.11 -3.63
CA PRO A 156 -4.17 -5.89 -2.41
C PRO A 156 -4.53 -5.06 -1.17
N GLY A 157 -5.31 -5.63 -0.26
CA GLY A 157 -5.94 -4.92 0.85
C GLY A 157 -4.97 -4.04 1.67
N PHE A 158 -3.90 -4.60 2.23
CA PHE A 158 -2.95 -3.84 3.07
C PHE A 158 -2.05 -2.87 2.28
N ARG A 159 -1.95 -3.03 0.96
CA ARG A 159 -1.26 -2.08 0.07
C ARG A 159 -2.13 -0.88 -0.28
N SER A 160 -3.44 -1.02 -0.18
CA SER A 160 -4.43 -0.13 -0.77
C SER A 160 -4.34 1.33 -0.30
N ARG A 161 -4.00 1.58 0.97
CA ARG A 161 -3.78 2.96 1.47
C ARG A 161 -2.60 3.63 0.78
N ARG A 162 -1.50 2.90 0.54
CA ARG A 162 -0.33 3.41 -0.18
C ARG A 162 -0.64 3.63 -1.66
N SER A 163 -1.36 2.71 -2.28
CA SER A 163 -1.80 2.85 -3.68
C SER A 163 -2.73 4.06 -3.84
N ALA A 164 -3.72 4.24 -2.97
CA ALA A 164 -4.59 5.42 -2.97
C ALA A 164 -3.81 6.72 -2.79
N LEU A 165 -2.81 6.77 -1.90
CA LEU A 165 -1.93 7.92 -1.72
C LEU A 165 -1.17 8.27 -3.00
N VAL A 166 -0.52 7.29 -3.63
CA VAL A 166 0.35 7.52 -4.79
C VAL A 166 -0.47 7.80 -6.05
N TYR A 167 -1.45 6.96 -6.36
CA TYR A 167 -2.30 7.17 -7.54
C TYR A 167 -3.15 8.44 -7.41
N GLY A 168 -3.70 8.71 -6.22
CA GLY A 168 -4.45 9.95 -5.97
C GLY A 168 -3.63 11.19 -6.23
N ALA A 169 -2.37 11.24 -5.77
CA ALA A 169 -1.48 12.37 -5.99
C ALA A 169 -1.03 12.51 -7.46
N VAL A 170 -0.74 11.39 -8.14
CA VAL A 170 -0.20 11.43 -9.52
C VAL A 170 -1.31 11.63 -10.55
N LEU A 171 -2.38 10.84 -10.48
CA LEU A 171 -3.47 10.88 -11.45
C LEU A 171 -4.39 12.08 -11.19
N GLY A 172 -4.61 12.44 -9.92
CA GLY A 172 -5.43 13.61 -9.56
C GLY A 172 -4.89 14.91 -10.16
N LYS A 173 -3.56 15.07 -10.24
CA LYS A 173 -2.94 16.23 -10.93
C LYS A 173 -3.16 16.23 -12.45
N ALA A 174 -3.47 15.09 -13.04
CA ALA A 174 -3.84 14.98 -14.45
C ALA A 174 -5.36 15.07 -14.67
N GLY A 175 -6.13 15.42 -13.64
CA GLY A 175 -7.59 15.52 -13.72
C GLY A 175 -8.31 14.15 -13.70
N ILE A 176 -7.61 13.06 -13.37
CA ILE A 176 -8.18 11.71 -13.33
C ILE A 176 -8.64 11.43 -11.90
N SER A 177 -9.93 11.17 -11.73
CA SER A 177 -10.51 10.76 -10.45
C SER A 177 -10.10 9.32 -10.11
N VAL A 178 -9.53 9.11 -8.93
CA VAL A 178 -9.06 7.80 -8.46
C VAL A 178 -9.99 7.27 -7.39
N ARG A 179 -10.45 6.06 -7.58
CA ARG A 179 -11.23 5.27 -6.62
C ARG A 179 -10.44 4.03 -6.24
N CYS A 180 -10.74 3.47 -5.08
CA CYS A 180 -9.97 2.36 -4.52
C CYS A 180 -10.87 1.17 -4.20
N GLU A 181 -10.44 -0.01 -4.65
CA GLU A 181 -11.07 -1.29 -4.30
C GLU A 181 -10.04 -2.21 -3.66
N PRO A 182 -9.99 -2.29 -2.31
CA PRO A 182 -9.11 -3.20 -1.60
C PRO A 182 -9.63 -4.62 -1.68
N VAL A 183 -8.74 -5.56 -2.04
CA VAL A 183 -9.05 -6.99 -2.14
C VAL A 183 -8.27 -7.76 -1.08
N PHE A 184 -8.97 -8.58 -0.31
CA PHE A 184 -8.40 -9.44 0.71
C PHE A 184 -8.56 -10.91 0.33
N GLY A 185 -7.57 -11.71 0.67
CA GLY A 185 -7.65 -13.16 0.69
C GLY A 185 -8.05 -13.68 2.08
N LEU A 186 -7.31 -14.67 2.56
CA LEU A 186 -7.54 -15.27 3.90
C LEU A 186 -7.11 -14.33 5.05
N VAL A 187 -6.20 -13.40 4.78
CA VAL A 187 -5.66 -12.46 5.77
C VAL A 187 -6.43 -11.14 5.65
N THR A 188 -7.17 -10.80 6.72
CA THR A 188 -7.98 -9.59 6.81
C THR A 188 -7.47 -8.64 7.91
N PRO A 189 -7.94 -7.38 7.98
CA PRO A 189 -7.54 -6.43 9.03
C PRO A 189 -7.73 -6.95 10.46
N GLU A 190 -8.69 -7.85 10.68
CA GLU A 190 -8.98 -8.43 12.00
C GLU A 190 -8.13 -9.65 12.34
N ARG A 191 -7.55 -10.30 11.31
CA ARG A 191 -6.93 -11.63 11.44
C ARG A 191 -5.47 -11.70 10.98
N TRP A 192 -4.83 -10.56 10.66
CA TRP A 192 -3.46 -10.56 10.16
C TRP A 192 -2.41 -11.10 11.14
N THR A 193 -2.71 -11.10 12.44
CA THR A 193 -1.83 -11.68 13.47
C THR A 193 -1.95 -13.19 13.63
N ASP A 194 -2.89 -13.83 12.93
CA ASP A 194 -3.14 -15.27 13.07
C ASP A 194 -2.09 -16.11 12.31
N THR A 195 -1.36 -15.50 11.39
CA THR A 195 -0.32 -16.17 10.61
C THR A 195 0.95 -15.33 10.54
N TRP A 196 2.10 -16.00 10.42
CA TRP A 196 3.38 -15.32 10.21
C TRP A 196 3.38 -14.44 8.93
N HIS A 197 2.82 -14.96 7.84
CA HIS A 197 2.72 -14.21 6.58
C HIS A 197 1.86 -12.94 6.72
N GLY A 198 0.76 -13.01 7.46
CA GLY A 198 -0.07 -11.84 7.73
C GLY A 198 0.68 -10.77 8.53
N ILE A 199 1.45 -11.17 9.56
CA ILE A 199 2.31 -10.26 10.33
C ILE A 199 3.36 -9.61 9.42
N GLN A 200 4.01 -10.41 8.57
CA GLN A 200 5.01 -9.93 7.63
C GLN A 200 4.43 -8.92 6.63
N ASP A 201 3.30 -9.25 6.02
CA ASP A 201 2.62 -8.38 5.05
C ASP A 201 2.24 -7.03 5.65
N VAL A 202 1.59 -7.05 6.81
CA VAL A 202 1.18 -5.81 7.51
C VAL A 202 2.40 -4.99 7.90
N ALA A 203 3.43 -5.60 8.51
CA ALA A 203 4.63 -4.89 8.90
C ALA A 203 5.36 -4.27 7.69
N GLN A 204 5.49 -5.01 6.60
CA GLN A 204 6.14 -4.57 5.37
C GLN A 204 5.35 -3.41 4.71
N GLU A 205 4.04 -3.54 4.58
CA GLU A 205 3.22 -2.52 3.95
C GLU A 205 3.09 -1.27 4.84
N PHE A 206 3.12 -1.42 6.17
CA PHE A 206 3.19 -0.30 7.10
C PHE A 206 4.49 0.50 6.90
N LEU A 207 5.66 -0.17 6.87
CA LEU A 207 6.94 0.50 6.65
C LEU A 207 7.00 1.17 5.27
N LYS A 208 6.52 0.51 4.21
CA LYS A 208 6.42 1.10 2.88
C LYS A 208 5.50 2.32 2.86
N LEU A 209 4.35 2.27 3.53
CA LEU A 209 3.44 3.41 3.62
C LEU A 209 4.10 4.61 4.30
N GLN A 210 4.82 4.40 5.43
CA GLN A 210 5.54 5.49 6.09
C GLN A 210 6.68 6.05 5.21
N TYR A 211 7.44 5.19 4.54
CA TYR A 211 8.46 5.63 3.58
C TYR A 211 7.87 6.52 2.48
N TYR A 212 6.72 6.12 1.91
CA TYR A 212 6.06 6.94 0.90
C TYR A 212 5.52 8.25 1.48
N ARG A 213 4.90 8.24 2.66
CA ARG A 213 4.35 9.45 3.31
C ARG A 213 5.41 10.46 3.70
N LEU A 214 6.51 9.98 4.28
CA LEU A 214 7.52 10.84 4.93
C LEU A 214 8.67 11.22 3.99
N TYR A 215 8.93 10.42 2.96
CA TYR A 215 10.06 10.65 2.06
C TYR A 215 9.65 10.79 0.60
N VAL A 216 9.00 9.76 0.02
CA VAL A 216 8.76 9.76 -1.43
C VAL A 216 7.84 10.90 -1.85
N MET A 217 6.71 11.09 -1.18
CA MET A 217 5.74 12.13 -1.56
C MET A 217 6.24 13.54 -1.32
N PRO A 218 6.82 13.89 -0.13
CA PRO A 218 7.31 15.25 0.10
C PRO A 218 8.56 15.60 -0.74
N PHE A 219 9.55 14.73 -0.78
CA PHE A 219 10.87 15.06 -1.33
C PHE A 219 11.06 14.61 -2.77
N VAL A 220 10.64 13.39 -3.13
CA VAL A 220 10.84 12.87 -4.49
C VAL A 220 9.76 13.37 -5.45
N TRP A 221 8.49 13.30 -5.05
CA TRP A 221 7.38 13.79 -5.86
C TRP A 221 7.29 15.31 -5.82
N GLY A 222 7.39 15.94 -4.63
CA GLY A 222 7.38 17.38 -4.44
C GLY A 222 8.53 18.08 -5.17
N GLY A 223 9.76 17.54 -5.08
CA GLY A 223 10.94 18.07 -5.78
C GLY A 223 10.76 18.08 -7.31
N ARG A 224 10.28 16.98 -7.90
CA ARG A 224 9.98 16.90 -9.34
C ARG A 224 8.91 17.90 -9.82
N GLN A 225 8.06 18.37 -8.93
CA GLN A 225 7.07 19.41 -9.25
C GLN A 225 7.69 20.81 -9.27
N GLY A 226 8.62 21.08 -8.35
CA GLY A 226 9.37 22.35 -8.31
C GLY A 226 10.20 22.58 -9.58
N GLU A 227 10.91 21.52 -10.07
CA GLU A 227 11.71 21.59 -11.30
C GLU A 227 10.89 21.80 -12.59
N ARG A 228 9.60 21.44 -12.60
CA ARG A 228 8.71 21.64 -13.77
C ARG A 228 8.01 22.99 -13.73
N ALA A 229 8.02 23.69 -12.62
CA ALA A 229 7.38 24.99 -12.42
C ALA A 229 8.37 26.16 -12.55
N SER A 230 9.68 25.89 -12.57
CA SER A 230 10.77 26.83 -12.83
C SER A 230 11.19 26.80 -14.30
#